data_41d80600a7f333725151f6286234d670
#
_entry.id   41d80600a7f333725151f6286234d670
#
_cell.length_a   1.000
_cell.length_b   1.000
_cell.length_c   1.000
_cell.angle_alpha   90.00
_cell.angle_beta   90.00
_cell.angle_gamma   90.00
#
_symmetry.space_group_name_H-M   'P 1'
#
loop_
_entity.id
_entity.type
_entity.pdbx_description
1 polymer ?
#
loop_
_entity_poly.entity_id
_entity_poly.type
_entity_poly.pdbx_seq_one_letter_code
_entity_poly.pdbx_strand_id
1 'polypeptide(L)'
;MRVAEGTAKGFGAFRFRVEVMNEFVVQLSVILLSALLGGLLSHKLKQPLIVGYLVIGVVLGNVLPGSFKQSELILFLGELGVAFLLFSLGLEFSLKKISVVGRTAFFGAILQILLTALLGFFLFPVLIGVGSTESIFLAFLVAFSSTAVVAKILAEKGALDSLYGELLMGWLVTQDLAVLPIMALIPLLSGGDVNFKVVAVAVLKPILILYTVLFVGKRVLPKMFVKLALLHSRELMVLLGVVFCVVFSYGAYLAGLPFALGAFLAGVSLSASGINDEVFSEIKSIRDVFAAIFFVSLGFLMSIPFLYSNALKIFSLSLVIILVKFAIVFALALYLRYHSKVAFLVGVGLVQIGEFSFLLGKIGYDTGIMSQASFQYIVSVAVITIIATPFLLNKAEDFYVGIRKFSKKRLPRVYNILFVRFDDSLAYAPKRDLKGMENHVVLVGYGRVGRSVARALDFSDHKYIVVDLSYGALRFLRNRGVPNIFGDATDAEVLELANIGKAAVLILAKPGRHENEYIIRLARRINPNVKVIVRAHSEEEAASFVVGGVKFVVEPEFEASVQMAEKALQVLNFDDISIVEFLSRLRNEHRY
;
A
#
# COMPACT_ATOMS: atom_id res chain seq x y z
N MET A 1 37.87 55.20 0.77
CA MET A 1 36.51 54.99 1.32
C MET A 1 35.77 53.86 0.60
N ARG A 2 35.82 53.68 -0.71
CA ARG A 2 35.11 52.61 -1.46
C ARG A 2 35.63 51.15 -1.21
N VAL A 3 36.87 50.98 -0.79
CA VAL A 3 37.45 49.63 -0.54
C VAL A 3 37.00 49.07 0.82
N ALA A 4 36.70 49.91 1.81
CA ALA A 4 36.24 49.49 3.13
C ALA A 4 34.74 49.07 3.13
N GLU A 5 33.91 49.64 2.26
CA GLU A 5 32.51 49.22 2.12
C GLU A 5 32.32 47.86 1.42
N GLY A 6 33.21 47.52 0.47
CA GLY A 6 33.20 46.23 -0.20
C GLY A 6 33.56 45.05 0.74
N THR A 7 34.52 45.27 1.64
CA THR A 7 34.95 44.25 2.63
C THR A 7 33.94 44.04 3.74
N ALA A 8 33.24 45.10 4.18
CA ALA A 8 32.20 44.98 5.21
C ALA A 8 30.95 44.23 4.70
N LYS A 9 30.55 44.45 3.43
CA LYS A 9 29.47 43.70 2.78
C LYS A 9 29.84 42.22 2.54
N GLY A 10 31.09 41.95 2.16
CA GLY A 10 31.60 40.59 2.00
C GLY A 10 31.67 39.80 3.32
N PHE A 11 32.10 40.46 4.41
CA PHE A 11 32.15 39.84 5.74
C PHE A 11 30.73 39.58 6.33
N GLY A 12 29.79 40.51 6.11
CA GLY A 12 28.39 40.33 6.50
C GLY A 12 27.73 39.16 5.75
N ALA A 13 27.94 39.07 4.45
CA ALA A 13 27.43 37.97 3.62
C ALA A 13 28.06 36.61 3.97
N PHE A 14 29.36 36.60 4.31
CA PHE A 14 30.06 35.39 4.75
C PHE A 14 29.56 34.92 6.13
N ARG A 15 29.40 35.84 7.10
CA ARG A 15 28.86 35.54 8.42
C ARG A 15 27.42 35.04 8.35
N PHE A 16 26.58 35.65 7.54
CA PHE A 16 25.22 35.20 7.29
C PHE A 16 25.18 33.79 6.67
N ARG A 17 26.06 33.50 5.68
CA ARG A 17 26.17 32.15 5.11
C ARG A 17 26.61 31.12 6.15
N VAL A 18 27.56 31.44 7.02
CA VAL A 18 28.04 30.52 8.05
C VAL A 18 26.95 30.27 9.11
N GLU A 19 26.18 31.30 9.50
CA GLU A 19 25.08 31.15 10.44
C GLU A 19 23.97 30.28 9.87
N VAL A 20 23.54 30.52 8.61
CA VAL A 20 22.52 29.70 7.93
C VAL A 20 22.98 28.25 7.72
N MET A 21 24.25 28.04 7.37
CA MET A 21 24.79 26.69 7.18
C MET A 21 24.90 25.92 8.50
N ASN A 22 25.27 26.60 9.60
CA ASN A 22 25.29 26.00 10.93
C ASN A 22 23.87 25.63 11.40
N GLU A 23 22.91 26.50 11.16
CA GLU A 23 21.52 26.23 11.51
C GLU A 23 20.98 25.02 10.75
N PHE A 24 21.22 24.92 9.45
CA PHE A 24 20.81 23.77 8.64
C PHE A 24 21.43 22.45 9.11
N VAL A 25 22.75 22.43 9.35
CA VAL A 25 23.45 21.22 9.82
C VAL A 25 22.92 20.76 11.18
N VAL A 26 22.68 21.71 12.10
CA VAL A 26 22.08 21.41 13.41
C VAL A 26 20.66 20.83 13.23
N GLN A 27 19.82 21.47 12.41
CA GLN A 27 18.44 21.04 12.17
C GLN A 27 18.41 19.63 11.56
N LEU A 28 19.21 19.37 10.53
CA LEU A 28 19.29 18.07 9.88
C LEU A 28 19.81 17.01 10.86
N SER A 29 20.83 17.32 11.65
CA SER A 29 21.39 16.41 12.65
C SER A 29 20.35 16.04 13.71
N VAL A 30 19.59 17.01 14.20
CA VAL A 30 18.53 16.78 15.19
C VAL A 30 17.44 15.86 14.61
N ILE A 31 17.01 16.09 13.35
CA ILE A 31 15.98 15.26 12.71
C ILE A 31 16.47 13.83 12.52
N LEU A 32 17.71 13.64 12.00
CA LEU A 32 18.27 12.32 11.76
C LEU A 32 18.51 11.54 13.05
N LEU A 33 19.05 12.17 14.09
CA LEU A 33 19.21 11.56 15.41
C LEU A 33 17.87 11.18 16.01
N SER A 34 16.88 12.02 15.85
CA SER A 34 15.53 11.76 16.36
C SER A 34 14.85 10.65 15.59
N ALA A 35 14.99 10.61 14.26
CA ALA A 35 14.52 9.50 13.45
C ALA A 35 15.19 8.18 13.90
N LEU A 36 16.49 8.18 14.13
CA LEU A 36 17.21 7.01 14.66
C LEU A 36 16.65 6.55 16.01
N LEU A 37 16.47 7.48 16.96
CA LEU A 37 15.92 7.16 18.28
C LEU A 37 14.48 6.66 18.21
N GLY A 38 13.63 7.31 17.41
CA GLY A 38 12.25 6.89 17.18
C GLY A 38 12.17 5.52 16.51
N GLY A 39 13.04 5.27 15.53
CA GLY A 39 13.15 3.97 14.86
C GLY A 39 13.60 2.85 15.81
N LEU A 40 14.62 3.09 16.63
CA LEU A 40 15.09 2.13 17.64
C LEU A 40 14.00 1.81 18.67
N LEU A 41 13.28 2.82 19.14
CA LEU A 41 12.17 2.63 20.07
C LEU A 41 11.05 1.79 19.46
N SER A 42 10.65 2.10 18.22
CA SER A 42 9.64 1.33 17.50
C SER A 42 10.07 -0.11 17.26
N HIS A 43 11.33 -0.34 16.87
CA HIS A 43 11.87 -1.68 16.68
C HIS A 43 11.82 -2.50 17.97
N LYS A 44 12.25 -1.89 19.11
CA LYS A 44 12.17 -2.53 20.43
C LYS A 44 10.73 -2.86 20.85
N LEU A 45 9.77 -2.00 20.48
CA LEU A 45 8.36 -2.19 20.75
C LEU A 45 7.66 -3.09 19.70
N LYS A 46 8.39 -3.65 18.75
CA LYS A 46 7.86 -4.44 17.62
C LYS A 46 6.77 -3.70 16.83
N GLN A 47 6.96 -2.39 16.66
CA GLN A 47 6.08 -1.52 15.89
C GLN A 47 6.76 -1.08 14.57
N PRO A 48 5.99 -0.76 13.52
CA PRO A 48 6.54 -0.19 12.30
C PRO A 48 7.34 1.09 12.57
N LEU A 49 8.48 1.27 11.90
CA LEU A 49 9.38 2.41 12.10
C LEU A 49 8.68 3.76 11.90
N ILE A 50 7.69 3.83 11.00
CA ILE A 50 6.88 5.03 10.73
C ILE A 50 6.24 5.59 12.01
N VAL A 51 5.73 4.70 12.88
CA VAL A 51 5.10 5.11 14.14
C VAL A 51 6.11 5.84 15.03
N GLY A 52 7.34 5.32 15.12
CA GLY A 52 8.41 5.96 15.90
C GLY A 52 8.82 7.31 15.34
N TYR A 53 8.94 7.42 14.01
CA TYR A 53 9.27 8.68 13.35
C TYR A 53 8.20 9.75 13.62
N LEU A 54 6.92 9.40 13.49
CA LEU A 54 5.80 10.31 13.79
C LEU A 54 5.78 10.73 15.25
N VAL A 55 5.86 9.77 16.17
CA VAL A 55 5.79 10.05 17.61
C VAL A 55 6.94 10.95 18.05
N ILE A 56 8.18 10.64 17.65
CA ILE A 56 9.33 11.48 18.00
C ILE A 56 9.20 12.88 17.36
N GLY A 57 8.66 12.95 16.13
CA GLY A 57 8.38 14.21 15.46
C GLY A 57 7.38 15.07 16.24
N VAL A 58 6.29 14.47 16.74
CA VAL A 58 5.32 15.18 17.59
C VAL A 58 5.99 15.71 18.87
N VAL A 59 6.82 14.90 19.53
CA VAL A 59 7.54 15.33 20.73
C VAL A 59 8.46 16.52 20.43
N LEU A 60 9.32 16.38 19.42
CA LEU A 60 10.25 17.44 19.01
C LEU A 60 9.54 18.71 18.54
N GLY A 61 8.50 18.55 17.76
CA GLY A 61 7.69 19.65 17.29
C GLY A 61 7.07 20.51 18.41
N ASN A 62 6.97 20.00 19.63
CA ASN A 62 6.46 20.73 20.78
C ASN A 62 7.53 21.16 21.77
N VAL A 63 8.75 20.62 21.66
CA VAL A 63 9.89 21.00 22.52
C VAL A 63 10.78 22.05 21.83
N LEU A 64 10.95 21.93 20.51
CA LEU A 64 11.82 22.82 19.74
C LEU A 64 11.21 24.20 19.49
N PRO A 65 12.06 25.26 19.36
CA PRO A 65 11.61 26.60 19.02
C PRO A 65 10.81 26.67 17.71
N GLY A 66 9.93 27.66 17.60
CA GLY A 66 9.10 27.87 16.40
C GLY A 66 9.88 28.07 15.10
N SER A 67 11.04 28.75 15.18
CA SER A 67 11.96 28.93 14.05
C SER A 67 12.46 27.61 13.44
N PHE A 68 12.64 26.58 14.27
CA PHE A 68 13.03 25.26 13.81
C PHE A 68 11.90 24.57 13.00
N LYS A 69 10.65 24.73 13.42
CA LYS A 69 9.47 24.12 12.77
C LYS A 69 9.14 24.72 11.42
N GLN A 70 9.41 26.01 11.25
CA GLN A 70 9.09 26.80 10.06
C GLN A 70 10.25 26.87 9.06
N SER A 71 11.31 26.11 9.27
CA SER A 71 12.44 26.05 8.36
C SER A 71 11.98 25.53 6.98
N GLU A 72 12.06 26.37 5.97
CA GLU A 72 11.74 26.03 4.59
C GLU A 72 12.56 24.80 4.10
N LEU A 73 13.79 24.67 4.60
CA LEU A 73 14.67 23.54 4.30
C LEU A 73 14.13 22.22 4.84
N ILE A 74 13.60 22.22 6.07
CA ILE A 74 13.00 21.00 6.65
C ILE A 74 11.75 20.59 5.88
N LEU A 75 10.93 21.55 5.52
CA LEU A 75 9.73 21.32 4.71
C LEU A 75 10.10 20.76 3.35
N PHE A 76 11.12 21.35 2.69
CA PHE A 76 11.61 20.86 1.40
C PHE A 76 12.22 19.46 1.49
N LEU A 77 13.00 19.15 2.53
CA LEU A 77 13.52 17.80 2.75
C LEU A 77 12.39 16.78 3.00
N GLY A 78 11.34 17.20 3.70
CA GLY A 78 10.12 16.40 3.85
C GLY A 78 9.45 16.12 2.51
N GLU A 79 9.29 17.12 1.65
CA GLU A 79 8.73 16.96 0.29
C GLU A 79 9.58 16.03 -0.59
N LEU A 80 10.92 16.14 -0.52
CA LEU A 80 11.83 15.19 -1.14
C LEU A 80 11.63 13.77 -0.62
N GLY A 81 11.39 13.64 0.69
CA GLY A 81 11.09 12.35 1.32
C GLY A 81 9.85 11.68 0.73
N VAL A 82 8.76 12.43 0.61
CA VAL A 82 7.54 11.93 -0.05
C VAL A 82 7.82 11.60 -1.52
N ALA A 83 8.57 12.45 -2.22
CA ALA A 83 8.89 12.22 -3.62
C ALA A 83 9.66 10.91 -3.83
N PHE A 84 10.73 10.65 -3.09
CA PHE A 84 11.47 9.39 -3.18
C PHE A 84 10.64 8.18 -2.78
N LEU A 85 9.77 8.34 -1.80
CA LEU A 85 8.87 7.28 -1.35
C LEU A 85 7.86 6.93 -2.46
N LEU A 86 7.22 7.93 -3.06
CA LEU A 86 6.26 7.74 -4.15
C LEU A 86 6.93 7.32 -5.46
N PHE A 87 8.15 7.79 -5.75
CA PHE A 87 8.94 7.31 -6.88
C PHE A 87 9.22 5.81 -6.76
N SER A 88 9.69 5.37 -5.61
CA SER A 88 9.94 3.96 -5.31
C SER A 88 8.68 3.11 -5.43
N LEU A 89 7.55 3.61 -4.92
CA LEU A 89 6.25 2.96 -5.07
C LEU A 89 5.85 2.87 -6.55
N GLY A 90 6.07 3.95 -7.31
CA GLY A 90 5.84 3.98 -8.75
C GLY A 90 6.66 2.93 -9.51
N LEU A 91 7.91 2.67 -9.11
CA LEU A 91 8.77 1.62 -9.70
C LEU A 91 8.20 0.21 -9.46
N GLU A 92 7.68 -0.07 -8.27
CA GLU A 92 7.05 -1.35 -7.96
C GLU A 92 5.69 -1.53 -8.66
N PHE A 93 5.13 -0.44 -9.14
CA PHE A 93 3.78 -0.37 -9.65
C PHE A 93 3.67 -0.89 -11.08
N SER A 94 3.11 -2.09 -11.26
CA SER A 94 2.90 -2.68 -12.59
C SER A 94 1.56 -2.23 -13.21
N LEU A 95 1.61 -1.42 -14.26
CA LEU A 95 0.43 -1.03 -15.05
C LEU A 95 -0.38 -2.24 -15.57
N LYS A 96 0.27 -3.39 -15.79
CA LYS A 96 -0.41 -4.64 -16.18
C LYS A 96 -1.24 -5.22 -15.03
N LYS A 97 -0.80 -5.09 -13.78
CA LYS A 97 -1.56 -5.53 -12.60
C LYS A 97 -2.82 -4.68 -12.41
N ILE A 98 -2.75 -3.36 -12.65
CA ILE A 98 -3.93 -2.47 -12.60
C ILE A 98 -4.99 -2.89 -13.61
N SER A 99 -4.63 -3.36 -14.79
CA SER A 99 -5.63 -3.73 -15.81
C SER A 99 -6.52 -4.90 -15.38
N VAL A 100 -6.09 -5.73 -14.44
CA VAL A 100 -6.85 -6.89 -13.92
C VAL A 100 -7.79 -6.48 -12.78
N VAL A 101 -7.33 -5.61 -11.86
CA VAL A 101 -8.14 -5.08 -10.73
C VAL A 101 -8.76 -3.72 -11.10
N GLY A 102 -8.27 -3.10 -12.18
CA GLY A 102 -8.32 -1.69 -12.50
C GLY A 102 -9.71 -1.03 -12.56
N ARG A 103 -10.69 -1.60 -13.24
CA ARG A 103 -12.00 -0.93 -13.36
C ARG A 103 -12.74 -0.89 -12.03
N THR A 104 -12.79 -2.00 -11.32
CA THR A 104 -13.47 -2.09 -10.03
C THR A 104 -12.80 -1.27 -8.95
N ALA A 105 -11.46 -1.27 -8.91
CA ALA A 105 -10.71 -0.44 -7.96
C ALA A 105 -10.88 1.06 -8.28
N PHE A 106 -10.79 1.45 -9.55
CA PHE A 106 -10.97 2.84 -9.97
C PHE A 106 -12.36 3.38 -9.62
N PHE A 107 -13.43 2.70 -10.04
CA PHE A 107 -14.80 3.12 -9.72
C PHE A 107 -15.09 3.07 -8.22
N GLY A 108 -14.57 2.05 -7.52
CA GLY A 108 -14.70 1.94 -6.06
C GLY A 108 -14.07 3.11 -5.33
N ALA A 109 -12.84 3.52 -5.73
CA ALA A 109 -12.15 4.65 -5.12
C ALA A 109 -12.86 6.00 -5.39
N ILE A 110 -13.30 6.24 -6.63
CA ILE A 110 -14.05 7.47 -6.96
C ILE A 110 -15.35 7.54 -6.13
N LEU A 111 -16.09 6.44 -6.09
CA LEU A 111 -17.34 6.40 -5.32
C LEU A 111 -17.09 6.55 -3.82
N GLN A 112 -16.00 5.97 -3.31
CA GLN A 112 -15.57 6.14 -1.91
C GLN A 112 -15.24 7.60 -1.60
N ILE A 113 -14.47 8.29 -2.47
CA ILE A 113 -14.15 9.72 -2.29
C ILE A 113 -15.44 10.53 -2.24
N LEU A 114 -16.34 10.33 -3.20
CA LEU A 114 -17.61 11.07 -3.28
C LEU A 114 -18.51 10.82 -2.07
N LEU A 115 -18.66 9.56 -1.63
CA LEU A 115 -19.47 9.22 -0.45
C LEU A 115 -18.84 9.75 0.84
N THR A 116 -17.52 9.67 0.97
CA THR A 116 -16.82 10.23 2.15
C THR A 116 -16.95 11.75 2.17
N ALA A 117 -16.79 12.41 1.02
CA ALA A 117 -16.96 13.85 0.91
C ALA A 117 -18.41 14.27 1.20
N LEU A 118 -19.40 13.54 0.68
CA LEU A 118 -20.81 13.80 0.95
C LEU A 118 -21.15 13.69 2.44
N LEU A 119 -20.75 12.60 3.09
CA LEU A 119 -21.00 12.39 4.52
C LEU A 119 -20.22 13.39 5.37
N GLY A 120 -18.97 13.67 5.03
CA GLY A 120 -18.15 14.66 5.72
C GLY A 120 -18.76 16.07 5.65
N PHE A 121 -19.32 16.45 4.50
CA PHE A 121 -20.01 17.73 4.33
C PHE A 121 -21.12 17.94 5.36
N PHE A 122 -21.89 16.91 5.69
CA PHE A 122 -22.94 17.00 6.71
C PHE A 122 -22.42 16.83 8.13
N LEU A 123 -21.35 16.08 8.34
CA LEU A 123 -20.82 15.78 9.66
C LEU A 123 -19.98 16.90 10.25
N PHE A 124 -19.14 17.57 9.47
CA PHE A 124 -18.21 18.58 9.99
C PHE A 124 -18.90 19.80 10.60
N PRO A 125 -19.99 20.37 10.04
CA PRO A 125 -20.72 21.44 10.70
C PRO A 125 -21.25 21.05 12.09
N VAL A 126 -21.69 19.80 12.23
CA VAL A 126 -22.24 19.27 13.49
C VAL A 126 -21.13 18.98 14.51
N LEU A 127 -19.99 18.43 14.06
CA LEU A 127 -18.91 17.96 14.95
C LEU A 127 -17.99 19.09 15.41
N ILE A 128 -17.67 20.04 14.52
CA ILE A 128 -16.72 21.11 14.81
C ILE A 128 -17.22 22.52 14.51
N GLY A 129 -18.45 22.68 14.01
CA GLY A 129 -19.11 24.00 13.88
C GLY A 129 -18.58 24.85 12.72
N VAL A 130 -18.12 24.23 11.62
CA VAL A 130 -17.57 24.95 10.45
C VAL A 130 -18.64 25.28 9.41
N GLY A 131 -18.36 26.30 8.59
CA GLY A 131 -19.23 26.69 7.47
C GLY A 131 -19.20 25.70 6.31
N SER A 132 -20.12 25.85 5.35
CA SER A 132 -20.32 24.91 4.25
C SER A 132 -19.09 24.76 3.35
N THR A 133 -18.41 25.86 3.00
CA THR A 133 -17.21 25.85 2.16
C THR A 133 -16.04 25.12 2.85
N GLU A 134 -15.80 25.42 4.12
CA GLU A 134 -14.79 24.77 4.93
C GLU A 134 -15.12 23.28 5.11
N SER A 135 -16.40 22.96 5.33
CA SER A 135 -16.87 21.58 5.51
C SER A 135 -16.63 20.71 4.29
N ILE A 136 -16.96 21.19 3.07
CA ILE A 136 -16.71 20.40 1.84
C ILE A 136 -15.21 20.20 1.61
N PHE A 137 -14.39 21.20 1.93
CA PHE A 137 -12.94 21.08 1.81
C PHE A 137 -12.38 20.04 2.78
N LEU A 138 -12.74 20.11 4.07
CA LEU A 138 -12.38 19.14 5.09
C LEU A 138 -12.84 17.72 4.73
N ALA A 139 -14.03 17.59 4.14
CA ALA A 139 -14.59 16.32 3.71
C ALA A 139 -13.74 15.66 2.62
N PHE A 140 -13.22 16.43 1.66
CA PHE A 140 -12.25 15.93 0.69
C PHE A 140 -10.92 15.53 1.32
N LEU A 141 -10.40 16.33 2.27
CA LEU A 141 -9.16 16.01 2.98
C LEU A 141 -9.25 14.63 3.66
N VAL A 142 -10.37 14.34 4.31
CA VAL A 142 -10.59 13.07 5.02
C VAL A 142 -10.78 11.89 4.05
N ALA A 143 -11.23 12.14 2.81
CA ALA A 143 -11.46 11.07 1.84
C ALA A 143 -10.19 10.33 1.42
N PHE A 144 -9.03 11.00 1.42
CA PHE A 144 -7.75 10.40 1.07
C PHE A 144 -7.18 9.53 2.18
N SER A 145 -6.50 8.44 1.79
CA SER A 145 -5.81 7.51 2.69
C SER A 145 -4.31 7.47 2.35
N SER A 146 -3.46 7.10 3.32
CA SER A 146 -2.01 7.09 3.13
C SER A 146 -1.55 5.86 2.34
N THR A 147 -1.09 6.10 1.13
CA THR A 147 -0.51 5.08 0.25
C THR A 147 0.80 4.55 0.83
N ALA A 148 1.66 5.45 1.33
CA ALA A 148 2.95 5.11 1.90
C ALA A 148 2.88 4.17 3.10
N VAL A 149 1.98 4.44 4.05
CA VAL A 149 1.81 3.63 5.26
C VAL A 149 1.27 2.25 4.92
N VAL A 150 0.23 2.17 4.10
CA VAL A 150 -0.40 0.90 3.72
C VAL A 150 0.54 0.04 2.89
N ALA A 151 1.20 0.61 1.87
CA ALA A 151 2.15 -0.10 1.03
C ALA A 151 3.28 -0.71 1.86
N LYS A 152 3.83 0.04 2.82
CA LYS A 152 4.89 -0.45 3.71
C LYS A 152 4.41 -1.61 4.58
N ILE A 153 3.23 -1.50 5.20
CA ILE A 153 2.67 -2.57 6.04
C ILE A 153 2.39 -3.83 5.20
N LEU A 154 1.85 -3.68 3.99
CA LEU A 154 1.61 -4.80 3.08
C LEU A 154 2.91 -5.46 2.63
N ALA A 155 3.95 -4.69 2.36
CA ALA A 155 5.28 -5.19 2.01
C ALA A 155 5.90 -6.00 3.16
N GLU A 156 5.87 -5.46 4.38
CA GLU A 156 6.36 -6.14 5.59
C GLU A 156 5.59 -7.45 5.87
N LYS A 157 4.32 -7.52 5.50
CA LYS A 157 3.48 -8.73 5.61
C LYS A 157 3.60 -9.70 4.42
N GLY A 158 4.34 -9.35 3.37
CA GLY A 158 4.35 -10.12 2.12
C GLY A 158 2.99 -10.20 1.43
N ALA A 159 2.11 -9.22 1.67
CA ALA A 159 0.70 -9.23 1.25
C ALA A 159 0.39 -8.32 0.05
N LEU A 160 1.38 -7.70 -0.57
CA LEU A 160 1.19 -6.82 -1.74
C LEU A 160 0.53 -7.54 -2.92
N ASP A 161 0.89 -8.79 -3.15
CA ASP A 161 0.34 -9.65 -4.23
C ASP A 161 -0.93 -10.41 -3.80
N SER A 162 -1.45 -10.17 -2.60
CA SER A 162 -2.74 -10.72 -2.16
C SER A 162 -3.90 -9.97 -2.78
N LEU A 163 -5.08 -10.60 -2.87
CA LEU A 163 -6.27 -9.96 -3.47
C LEU A 163 -6.63 -8.64 -2.76
N TYR A 164 -6.58 -8.61 -1.42
CA TYR A 164 -6.86 -7.39 -0.67
C TYR A 164 -5.72 -6.36 -0.80
N GLY A 165 -4.47 -6.80 -0.94
CA GLY A 165 -3.32 -5.92 -1.19
C GLY A 165 -3.42 -5.26 -2.55
N GLU A 166 -3.69 -6.01 -3.62
CA GLU A 166 -3.89 -5.47 -4.97
C GLU A 166 -5.07 -4.47 -5.01
N LEU A 167 -6.17 -4.79 -4.31
CA LEU A 167 -7.34 -3.92 -4.25
C LEU A 167 -7.03 -2.63 -3.47
N LEU A 168 -6.39 -2.73 -2.30
CA LEU A 168 -5.94 -1.58 -1.52
C LEU A 168 -5.05 -0.66 -2.34
N MET A 169 -4.01 -1.20 -2.98
CA MET A 169 -3.09 -0.42 -3.80
C MET A 169 -3.81 0.25 -4.97
N GLY A 170 -4.74 -0.46 -5.63
CA GLY A 170 -5.53 0.11 -6.72
C GLY A 170 -6.42 1.29 -6.27
N TRP A 171 -7.03 1.20 -5.09
CA TRP A 171 -7.83 2.28 -4.51
C TRP A 171 -6.97 3.48 -4.10
N LEU A 172 -5.86 3.23 -3.41
CA LEU A 172 -4.93 4.26 -2.94
C LEU A 172 -4.36 5.07 -4.10
N VAL A 173 -3.87 4.40 -5.14
CA VAL A 173 -3.35 5.09 -6.34
C VAL A 173 -4.44 5.91 -7.04
N THR A 174 -5.66 5.40 -7.09
CA THR A 174 -6.78 6.17 -7.65
C THR A 174 -7.10 7.40 -6.79
N GLN A 175 -7.02 7.27 -5.46
CA GLN A 175 -7.15 8.42 -4.55
C GLN A 175 -6.05 9.44 -4.79
N ASP A 176 -4.79 9.02 -4.93
CA ASP A 176 -3.66 9.93 -5.21
C ASP A 176 -3.85 10.70 -6.52
N LEU A 177 -4.34 10.03 -7.57
CA LEU A 177 -4.68 10.70 -8.83
C LEU A 177 -5.87 11.67 -8.69
N ALA A 178 -6.82 11.40 -7.81
CA ALA A 178 -7.97 12.26 -7.55
C ALA A 178 -7.60 13.54 -6.77
N VAL A 179 -6.42 13.62 -6.18
CA VAL A 179 -5.90 14.86 -5.57
C VAL A 179 -5.86 16.00 -6.60
N LEU A 180 -5.52 15.69 -7.86
CA LEU A 180 -5.35 16.68 -8.93
C LEU A 180 -6.62 17.49 -9.23
N PRO A 181 -7.76 16.85 -9.55
CA PRO A 181 -8.99 17.61 -9.78
C PRO A 181 -9.45 18.36 -8.52
N ILE A 182 -9.17 17.83 -7.32
CA ILE A 182 -9.54 18.52 -6.07
C ILE A 182 -8.68 19.75 -5.86
N MET A 183 -7.37 19.70 -6.15
CA MET A 183 -6.52 20.91 -6.14
C MET A 183 -7.03 21.98 -7.13
N ALA A 184 -7.52 21.55 -8.29
CA ALA A 184 -8.11 22.46 -9.26
C ALA A 184 -9.38 23.15 -8.77
N LEU A 185 -10.08 22.58 -7.78
CA LEU A 185 -11.26 23.19 -7.15
C LEU A 185 -10.92 24.22 -6.06
N ILE A 186 -9.68 24.25 -5.55
CA ILE A 186 -9.28 25.17 -4.46
C ILE A 186 -9.57 26.64 -4.81
N PRO A 187 -9.18 27.19 -5.99
CA PRO A 187 -9.49 28.57 -6.36
C PRO A 187 -10.98 28.87 -6.40
N LEU A 188 -11.82 27.88 -6.72
CA LEU A 188 -13.29 28.02 -6.74
C LEU A 188 -13.86 28.13 -5.33
N LEU A 189 -13.27 27.40 -4.37
CA LEU A 189 -13.69 27.40 -2.97
C LEU A 189 -13.21 28.66 -2.22
N SER A 190 -12.11 29.27 -2.67
CA SER A 190 -11.59 30.53 -2.10
C SER A 190 -12.29 31.81 -2.59
N GLY A 191 -13.41 31.69 -3.31
CA GLY A 191 -14.20 32.86 -3.77
C GLY A 191 -13.67 33.51 -5.05
N GLY A 192 -12.81 32.83 -5.81
CA GLY A 192 -12.34 33.28 -7.10
C GLY A 192 -13.44 33.26 -8.18
N ASP A 193 -13.33 34.12 -9.18
CA ASP A 193 -14.26 34.14 -10.31
C ASP A 193 -14.27 32.80 -11.05
N VAL A 194 -15.43 32.13 -11.02
CA VAL A 194 -15.63 30.85 -11.70
C VAL A 194 -15.79 31.09 -13.19
N ASN A 195 -14.67 31.17 -13.90
CA ASN A 195 -14.71 31.21 -15.35
C ASN A 195 -14.47 29.78 -15.90
N PHE A 196 -15.33 29.33 -16.82
CA PHE A 196 -15.19 28.02 -17.47
C PHE A 196 -13.78 27.78 -18.02
N LYS A 197 -13.09 28.83 -18.49
CA LYS A 197 -11.69 28.73 -18.93
C LYS A 197 -10.74 28.33 -17.79
N VAL A 198 -10.93 28.87 -16.59
CA VAL A 198 -10.08 28.57 -15.42
C VAL A 198 -10.28 27.10 -15.01
N VAL A 199 -11.53 26.65 -14.96
CA VAL A 199 -11.86 25.24 -14.66
C VAL A 199 -11.31 24.30 -15.72
N ALA A 200 -11.50 24.65 -17.00
CA ALA A 200 -11.01 23.81 -18.11
C ALA A 200 -9.47 23.70 -18.10
N VAL A 201 -8.76 24.80 -17.87
CA VAL A 201 -7.28 24.79 -17.75
C VAL A 201 -6.84 23.99 -16.52
N ALA A 202 -7.50 24.15 -15.39
CA ALA A 202 -7.19 23.44 -14.16
C ALA A 202 -7.35 21.91 -14.29
N VAL A 203 -8.28 21.44 -15.13
CA VAL A 203 -8.49 20.00 -15.40
C VAL A 203 -7.62 19.51 -16.57
N LEU A 204 -7.54 20.24 -17.68
CA LEU A 204 -6.82 19.81 -18.87
C LEU A 204 -5.30 19.82 -18.69
N LYS A 205 -4.76 20.80 -17.96
CA LYS A 205 -3.33 20.93 -17.72
C LYS A 205 -2.73 19.71 -17.01
N PRO A 206 -3.29 19.23 -15.88
CA PRO A 206 -2.83 17.99 -15.25
C PRO A 206 -2.91 16.75 -16.16
N ILE A 207 -3.99 16.62 -16.93
CA ILE A 207 -4.18 15.50 -17.87
C ILE A 207 -3.12 15.53 -18.96
N LEU A 208 -2.83 16.71 -19.53
CA LEU A 208 -1.81 16.88 -20.57
C LEU A 208 -0.42 16.54 -20.03
N ILE A 209 -0.13 16.95 -18.79
CA ILE A 209 1.16 16.65 -18.14
C ILE A 209 1.28 15.16 -17.86
N LEU A 210 0.24 14.55 -17.30
CA LEU A 210 0.19 13.10 -17.09
C LEU A 210 0.46 12.35 -18.41
N TYR A 211 -0.21 12.76 -19.49
CA TYR A 211 0.00 12.19 -20.81
C TYR A 211 1.46 12.38 -21.29
N THR A 212 2.01 13.59 -21.15
CA THR A 212 3.39 13.90 -21.56
C THR A 212 4.41 13.09 -20.77
N VAL A 213 4.25 13.01 -19.44
CA VAL A 213 5.13 12.24 -18.55
C VAL A 213 5.10 10.76 -18.92
N LEU A 214 3.91 10.18 -19.09
CA LEU A 214 3.77 8.77 -19.47
C LEU A 214 4.31 8.51 -20.90
N PHE A 215 4.14 9.44 -21.83
CA PHE A 215 4.66 9.32 -23.19
C PHE A 215 6.18 9.36 -23.22
N VAL A 216 6.79 10.37 -22.58
CA VAL A 216 8.25 10.50 -22.46
C VAL A 216 8.82 9.31 -21.68
N GLY A 217 8.17 8.96 -20.57
CA GLY A 217 8.55 7.82 -19.73
C GLY A 217 8.61 6.50 -20.50
N LYS A 218 7.62 6.21 -21.32
CA LYS A 218 7.60 4.95 -22.10
C LYS A 218 8.57 4.91 -23.29
N ARG A 219 8.88 6.06 -23.91
CA ARG A 219 9.68 6.09 -25.15
C ARG A 219 11.13 6.50 -24.98
N VAL A 220 11.40 7.45 -24.09
CA VAL A 220 12.75 8.03 -23.92
C VAL A 220 13.51 7.32 -22.82
N LEU A 221 12.85 7.09 -21.68
CA LEU A 221 13.50 6.56 -20.50
C LEU A 221 14.11 5.16 -20.66
N PRO A 222 13.40 4.17 -21.19
CA PRO A 222 13.97 2.82 -21.31
C PRO A 222 15.26 2.82 -22.12
N LYS A 223 15.33 3.66 -23.18
CA LYS A 223 16.53 3.78 -24.03
C LYS A 223 17.73 4.37 -23.30
N MET A 224 17.50 5.36 -22.43
CA MET A 224 18.56 5.96 -21.62
C MET A 224 19.06 4.98 -20.55
N PHE A 225 18.13 4.35 -19.82
CA PHE A 225 18.46 3.39 -18.78
C PHE A 225 19.19 2.16 -19.32
N VAL A 226 18.74 1.57 -20.43
CA VAL A 226 19.43 0.44 -21.07
C VAL A 226 20.86 0.81 -21.45
N LYS A 227 21.09 2.00 -22.02
CA LYS A 227 22.46 2.46 -22.35
C LYS A 227 23.34 2.62 -21.11
N LEU A 228 22.79 3.12 -19.99
CA LEU A 228 23.55 3.28 -18.75
C LEU A 228 23.73 1.94 -18.02
N ALA A 229 22.75 1.05 -18.04
CA ALA A 229 22.88 -0.30 -17.47
C ALA A 229 24.03 -1.08 -18.12
N LEU A 230 24.27 -0.89 -19.42
CA LEU A 230 25.42 -1.46 -20.14
C LEU A 230 26.79 -0.98 -19.63
N LEU A 231 26.83 0.16 -18.93
CA LEU A 231 28.06 0.66 -18.30
C LEU A 231 28.39 -0.01 -16.96
N HIS A 232 27.47 -0.83 -16.43
CA HIS A 232 27.60 -1.58 -15.15
C HIS A 232 28.04 -0.70 -13.97
N SER A 233 27.68 0.60 -13.98
CA SER A 233 28.02 1.56 -12.94
C SER A 233 26.83 1.77 -12.01
N ARG A 234 26.93 1.27 -10.80
CA ARG A 234 25.95 1.46 -9.71
C ARG A 234 25.72 2.94 -9.42
N GLU A 235 26.79 3.74 -9.39
CA GLU A 235 26.73 5.18 -9.13
C GLU A 235 25.89 5.93 -10.16
N LEU A 236 26.07 5.60 -11.45
CA LEU A 236 25.30 6.21 -12.52
C LEU A 236 23.82 5.81 -12.49
N MET A 237 23.51 4.61 -12.07
CA MET A 237 22.12 4.15 -11.91
C MET A 237 21.41 4.89 -10.77
N VAL A 238 22.07 5.04 -9.61
CA VAL A 238 21.55 5.85 -8.48
C VAL A 238 21.34 7.29 -8.92
N LEU A 239 22.36 7.92 -9.54
CA LEU A 239 22.30 9.31 -9.97
C LEU A 239 21.18 9.52 -10.97
N LEU A 240 21.03 8.63 -11.94
CA LEU A 240 19.96 8.70 -12.93
C LEU A 240 18.58 8.62 -12.29
N GLY A 241 18.37 7.68 -11.35
CA GLY A 241 17.12 7.56 -10.64
C GLY A 241 16.77 8.80 -9.82
N VAL A 242 17.76 9.37 -9.11
CA VAL A 242 17.61 10.63 -8.36
C VAL A 242 17.28 11.80 -9.30
N VAL A 243 18.03 11.96 -10.37
CA VAL A 243 17.79 13.00 -11.38
C VAL A 243 16.38 12.88 -11.95
N PHE A 244 15.97 11.66 -12.27
CA PHE A 244 14.62 11.40 -12.77
C PHE A 244 13.54 11.79 -11.77
N CYS A 245 13.66 11.30 -10.53
CA CYS A 245 12.75 11.66 -9.45
C CYS A 245 12.62 13.19 -9.35
N VAL A 246 13.74 13.90 -9.23
CA VAL A 246 13.75 15.36 -9.00
C VAL A 246 13.26 16.14 -10.22
N VAL A 247 13.73 15.81 -11.44
CA VAL A 247 13.35 16.53 -12.65
C VAL A 247 11.86 16.40 -12.96
N PHE A 248 11.31 15.20 -12.83
CA PHE A 248 9.87 14.99 -13.05
C PHE A 248 9.02 15.59 -11.93
N SER A 249 9.48 15.55 -10.68
CA SER A 249 8.84 16.23 -9.56
C SER A 249 8.80 17.74 -9.77
N TYR A 250 9.92 18.32 -10.17
CA TYR A 250 10.01 19.75 -10.45
C TYR A 250 9.18 20.14 -11.69
N GLY A 251 9.19 19.33 -12.74
CA GLY A 251 8.35 19.52 -13.92
C GLY A 251 6.86 19.51 -13.57
N ALA A 252 6.43 18.59 -12.71
CA ALA A 252 5.06 18.56 -12.19
C ALA A 252 4.74 19.82 -11.36
N TYR A 253 5.66 20.24 -10.48
CA TYR A 253 5.51 21.44 -9.67
C TYR A 253 5.34 22.70 -10.54
N LEU A 254 6.17 22.91 -11.56
CA LEU A 254 6.03 24.01 -12.53
C LEU A 254 4.69 24.00 -13.25
N ALA A 255 4.11 22.83 -13.34
CA ALA A 255 2.81 22.63 -13.93
C ALA A 255 1.63 22.84 -12.96
N GLY A 256 1.92 23.18 -11.71
CA GLY A 256 0.92 23.37 -10.66
C GLY A 256 0.41 22.07 -10.03
N LEU A 257 1.20 20.98 -10.14
CA LEU A 257 0.91 19.69 -9.52
C LEU A 257 1.76 19.50 -8.27
N PRO A 258 1.34 18.63 -7.33
CA PRO A 258 2.18 18.28 -6.20
C PRO A 258 3.53 17.71 -6.65
N PHE A 259 4.62 18.15 -6.02
CA PHE A 259 5.98 17.68 -6.29
C PHE A 259 6.08 16.15 -6.22
N ALA A 260 5.50 15.56 -5.21
CA ALA A 260 5.46 14.13 -4.95
C ALA A 260 4.75 13.32 -6.06
N LEU A 261 3.72 13.90 -6.70
CA LEU A 261 3.03 13.23 -7.80
C LEU A 261 3.93 13.09 -9.04
N GLY A 262 4.74 14.10 -9.36
CA GLY A 262 5.73 14.02 -10.43
C GLY A 262 6.68 12.85 -10.23
N ALA A 263 7.17 12.65 -9.01
CA ALA A 263 7.98 11.51 -8.62
C ALA A 263 7.27 10.17 -8.84
N PHE A 264 6.02 10.04 -8.40
CA PHE A 264 5.23 8.84 -8.61
C PHE A 264 5.09 8.50 -10.10
N LEU A 265 4.74 9.49 -10.92
CA LEU A 265 4.59 9.32 -12.36
C LEU A 265 5.91 8.92 -13.04
N ALA A 266 7.05 9.49 -12.60
CA ALA A 266 8.37 9.08 -13.05
C ALA A 266 8.62 7.59 -12.74
N GLY A 267 8.35 7.15 -11.51
CA GLY A 267 8.46 5.75 -11.09
C GLY A 267 7.58 4.80 -11.92
N VAL A 268 6.28 5.13 -12.09
CA VAL A 268 5.34 4.35 -12.93
C VAL A 268 5.81 4.28 -14.39
N SER A 269 6.34 5.38 -14.91
CA SER A 269 6.87 5.42 -16.28
C SER A 269 8.06 4.47 -16.44
N LEU A 270 8.90 4.37 -15.43
CA LEU A 270 10.08 3.52 -15.42
C LEU A 270 9.73 2.05 -15.12
N SER A 271 8.67 1.78 -14.39
CA SER A 271 8.23 0.40 -14.09
C SER A 271 7.93 -0.42 -15.34
N ALA A 272 7.61 0.23 -16.46
CA ALA A 272 7.36 -0.42 -17.73
C ALA A 272 8.65 -0.74 -18.53
N SER A 273 9.84 -0.35 -18.04
CA SER A 273 11.11 -0.46 -18.78
C SER A 273 11.84 -1.79 -18.61
N GLY A 274 11.45 -2.61 -17.62
CA GLY A 274 12.10 -3.89 -17.29
C GLY A 274 13.38 -3.77 -16.46
N ILE A 275 13.78 -2.54 -16.06
CA ILE A 275 14.98 -2.24 -15.24
C ILE A 275 14.56 -1.67 -13.87
N ASN A 276 13.27 -1.71 -13.59
CA ASN A 276 12.68 -1.16 -12.38
C ASN A 276 13.27 -1.75 -11.09
N ASP A 277 13.56 -3.06 -11.08
CA ASP A 277 14.06 -3.75 -9.89
C ASP A 277 15.49 -3.31 -9.54
N GLU A 278 16.35 -3.10 -10.55
CA GLU A 278 17.71 -2.58 -10.36
C GLU A 278 17.66 -1.15 -9.80
N VAL A 279 16.88 -0.25 -10.41
CA VAL A 279 16.74 1.14 -9.95
C VAL A 279 16.13 1.19 -8.55
N PHE A 280 15.12 0.34 -8.29
CA PHE A 280 14.48 0.25 -6.98
C PHE A 280 15.46 -0.13 -5.88
N SER A 281 16.29 -1.18 -6.11
CA SER A 281 17.26 -1.65 -5.14
C SER A 281 18.28 -0.56 -4.77
N GLU A 282 18.69 0.23 -5.75
CA GLU A 282 19.69 1.28 -5.57
C GLU A 282 19.13 2.53 -4.84
N ILE A 283 17.87 2.90 -5.11
CA ILE A 283 17.23 4.08 -4.51
C ILE A 283 16.67 3.79 -3.11
N LYS A 284 16.47 2.53 -2.78
CA LYS A 284 15.83 2.12 -1.51
C LYS A 284 16.44 2.77 -0.27
N SER A 285 17.78 2.80 -0.17
CA SER A 285 18.46 3.40 0.99
C SER A 285 18.24 4.90 1.09
N ILE A 286 18.27 5.62 -0.04
CA ILE A 286 18.00 7.06 -0.10
C ILE A 286 16.56 7.32 0.31
N ARG A 287 15.62 6.59 -0.28
CA ARG A 287 14.20 6.66 0.06
C ARG A 287 13.96 6.50 1.57
N ASP A 288 14.59 5.50 2.19
CA ASP A 288 14.34 5.18 3.61
C ASP A 288 14.82 6.31 4.53
N VAL A 289 15.96 6.96 4.23
CA VAL A 289 16.44 8.14 4.98
C VAL A 289 15.50 9.32 4.81
N PHE A 290 15.13 9.65 3.57
CA PHE A 290 14.25 10.79 3.31
C PHE A 290 12.82 10.54 3.81
N ALA A 291 12.32 9.31 3.76
CA ALA A 291 11.05 8.94 4.37
C ALA A 291 11.07 9.15 5.90
N ALA A 292 12.17 8.83 6.58
CA ALA A 292 12.30 9.09 8.01
C ALA A 292 12.24 10.60 8.31
N ILE A 293 12.95 11.44 7.53
CA ILE A 293 12.89 12.90 7.64
C ILE A 293 11.45 13.39 7.45
N PHE A 294 10.77 12.90 6.42
CA PHE A 294 9.37 13.26 6.14
C PHE A 294 8.44 12.94 7.31
N PHE A 295 8.47 11.72 7.83
CA PHE A 295 7.56 11.35 8.92
C PHE A 295 7.87 12.09 10.22
N VAL A 296 9.14 12.41 10.51
CA VAL A 296 9.50 13.26 11.65
C VAL A 296 8.98 14.69 11.44
N SER A 297 9.19 15.28 10.25
CA SER A 297 8.72 16.64 9.95
C SER A 297 7.19 16.73 9.95
N LEU A 298 6.51 15.67 9.53
CA LEU A 298 5.05 15.57 9.61
C LEU A 298 4.56 15.64 11.06
N GLY A 299 5.27 14.98 11.97
CA GLY A 299 4.98 15.05 13.41
C GLY A 299 5.06 16.48 13.96
N PHE A 300 5.95 17.34 13.42
CA PHE A 300 6.11 18.73 13.89
C PHE A 300 4.83 19.58 13.72
N LEU A 301 3.97 19.23 12.77
CA LEU A 301 2.75 19.97 12.50
C LEU A 301 1.70 19.85 13.61
N MET A 302 1.79 18.81 14.44
CA MET A 302 0.84 18.53 15.50
C MET A 302 1.17 19.33 16.77
N SER A 303 0.21 20.11 17.26
CA SER A 303 0.32 20.87 18.51
C SER A 303 -0.20 20.06 19.70
N ILE A 304 0.67 19.69 20.64
CA ILE A 304 0.27 19.00 21.89
C ILE A 304 -0.66 19.88 22.75
N PRO A 305 -0.42 21.19 22.93
CA PRO A 305 -1.36 22.05 23.66
C PRO A 305 -2.76 22.04 23.04
N PHE A 306 -2.85 22.11 21.70
CA PHE A 306 -4.14 22.04 21.01
C PHE A 306 -4.80 20.66 21.19
N LEU A 307 -4.01 19.59 21.07
CA LEU A 307 -4.49 18.23 21.31
C LEU A 307 -5.05 18.08 22.72
N TYR A 308 -4.32 18.55 23.74
CA TYR A 308 -4.76 18.45 25.13
C TYR A 308 -6.06 19.23 25.38
N SER A 309 -6.12 20.47 24.91
CA SER A 309 -7.31 21.34 25.07
C SER A 309 -8.55 20.82 24.32
N ASN A 310 -8.36 20.04 23.25
CA ASN A 310 -9.44 19.52 22.40
C ASN A 310 -9.46 17.98 22.34
N ALA A 311 -8.85 17.30 23.31
CA ALA A 311 -8.63 15.86 23.27
C ALA A 311 -9.91 15.06 22.97
N LEU A 312 -10.99 15.33 23.72
CA LEU A 312 -12.25 14.62 23.52
C LEU A 312 -12.81 14.80 22.09
N LYS A 313 -12.75 16.02 21.54
CA LYS A 313 -13.21 16.31 20.18
C LYS A 313 -12.32 15.62 19.14
N ILE A 314 -11.00 15.65 19.31
CA ILE A 314 -10.05 15.03 18.37
C ILE A 314 -10.19 13.51 18.37
N PHE A 315 -10.25 12.87 19.54
CA PHE A 315 -10.42 11.43 19.62
C PHE A 315 -11.80 10.96 19.12
N SER A 316 -12.87 11.69 19.46
CA SER A 316 -14.21 11.38 18.92
C SER A 316 -14.27 11.57 17.42
N LEU A 317 -13.68 12.64 16.87
CA LEU A 317 -13.60 12.88 15.43
C LEU A 317 -12.77 11.78 14.72
N SER A 318 -11.63 11.40 15.29
CA SER A 318 -10.81 10.30 14.78
C SER A 318 -11.61 8.99 14.72
N LEU A 319 -12.33 8.67 15.77
CA LEU A 319 -13.16 7.46 15.83
C LEU A 319 -14.29 7.50 14.80
N VAL A 320 -14.99 8.63 14.69
CA VAL A 320 -16.07 8.80 13.70
C VAL A 320 -15.53 8.64 12.28
N ILE A 321 -14.40 9.27 11.96
CA ILE A 321 -13.77 9.17 10.64
C ILE A 321 -13.36 7.72 10.34
N ILE A 322 -12.71 7.02 11.28
CA ILE A 322 -12.35 5.61 11.14
C ILE A 322 -13.59 4.77 10.84
N LEU A 323 -14.65 4.93 11.63
CA LEU A 323 -15.88 4.13 11.48
C LEU A 323 -16.62 4.45 10.17
N VAL A 324 -16.73 5.72 9.80
CA VAL A 324 -17.41 6.15 8.57
C VAL A 324 -16.64 5.67 7.34
N LYS A 325 -15.32 5.88 7.29
CA LYS A 325 -14.49 5.39 6.18
C LYS A 325 -14.53 3.88 6.07
N PHE A 326 -14.38 3.18 7.20
CA PHE A 326 -14.52 1.72 7.23
C PHE A 326 -15.87 1.27 6.66
N ALA A 327 -16.99 1.85 7.14
CA ALA A 327 -18.32 1.47 6.70
C ALA A 327 -18.53 1.70 5.20
N ILE A 328 -18.08 2.86 4.67
CA ILE A 328 -18.17 3.19 3.24
C ILE A 328 -17.38 2.18 2.42
N VAL A 329 -16.10 1.97 2.76
CA VAL A 329 -15.20 1.09 2.00
C VAL A 329 -15.68 -0.35 2.06
N PHE A 330 -16.05 -0.83 3.25
CA PHE A 330 -16.59 -2.17 3.44
C PHE A 330 -17.87 -2.41 2.61
N ALA A 331 -18.83 -1.48 2.68
CA ALA A 331 -20.07 -1.57 1.92
C ALA A 331 -19.82 -1.53 0.40
N LEU A 332 -18.91 -0.65 -0.06
CA LEU A 332 -18.55 -0.58 -1.48
C LEU A 332 -17.83 -1.83 -1.98
N ALA A 333 -16.92 -2.38 -1.20
CA ALA A 333 -16.23 -3.61 -1.57
C ALA A 333 -17.21 -4.81 -1.64
N LEU A 334 -18.19 -4.89 -0.73
CA LEU A 334 -19.28 -5.86 -0.83
C LEU A 334 -20.15 -5.62 -2.07
N TYR A 335 -20.51 -4.37 -2.35
CA TYR A 335 -21.28 -4.00 -3.55
C TYR A 335 -20.55 -4.38 -4.85
N LEU A 336 -19.23 -4.21 -4.87
CA LEU A 336 -18.35 -4.63 -5.97
C LEU A 336 -18.11 -6.15 -6.01
N ARG A 337 -18.83 -6.91 -5.17
CA ARG A 337 -18.82 -8.37 -5.10
C ARG A 337 -17.47 -8.98 -4.66
N TYR A 338 -16.75 -8.30 -3.76
CA TYR A 338 -15.65 -8.92 -3.05
C TYR A 338 -16.16 -9.69 -1.83
N HIS A 339 -15.48 -10.78 -1.49
CA HIS A 339 -15.78 -11.56 -0.30
C HIS A 339 -15.69 -10.70 0.97
N SER A 340 -16.56 -10.98 1.96
CA SER A 340 -16.67 -10.18 3.19
C SER A 340 -15.34 -10.01 3.94
N LYS A 341 -14.46 -11.02 3.93
CA LYS A 341 -13.11 -10.92 4.50
C LYS A 341 -12.25 -9.91 3.74
N VAL A 342 -12.24 -9.97 2.41
CA VAL A 342 -11.48 -9.03 1.57
C VAL A 342 -12.03 -7.61 1.77
N ALA A 343 -13.35 -7.45 1.74
CA ALA A 343 -14.01 -6.17 1.99
C ALA A 343 -13.64 -5.59 3.36
N PHE A 344 -13.59 -6.42 4.39
CA PHE A 344 -13.20 -6.02 5.75
C PHE A 344 -11.75 -5.56 5.82
N LEU A 345 -10.81 -6.33 5.25
CA LEU A 345 -9.38 -6.00 5.23
C LEU A 345 -9.11 -4.70 4.47
N VAL A 346 -9.78 -4.51 3.32
CA VAL A 346 -9.69 -3.26 2.54
C VAL A 346 -10.30 -2.10 3.31
N GLY A 347 -11.44 -2.33 3.99
CA GLY A 347 -12.06 -1.34 4.86
C GLY A 347 -11.12 -0.86 5.96
N VAL A 348 -10.48 -1.78 6.68
CA VAL A 348 -9.48 -1.46 7.71
C VAL A 348 -8.24 -0.79 7.12
N GLY A 349 -7.83 -1.18 5.92
CA GLY A 349 -6.66 -0.60 5.25
C GLY A 349 -6.81 0.86 4.83
N LEU A 350 -8.04 1.37 4.67
CA LEU A 350 -8.32 2.72 4.18
C LEU A 350 -8.89 3.69 5.23
N VAL A 351 -8.88 3.34 6.52
CA VAL A 351 -9.50 4.16 7.57
C VAL A 351 -8.75 5.45 7.90
N GLN A 352 -7.44 5.49 7.67
CA GLN A 352 -6.60 6.64 8.00
C GLN A 352 -6.75 7.80 7.01
N ILE A 353 -6.34 8.99 7.44
CA ILE A 353 -6.17 10.16 6.59
C ILE A 353 -4.76 10.12 5.98
N GLY A 354 -4.62 10.44 4.70
CA GLY A 354 -3.37 10.36 3.96
C GLY A 354 -2.51 11.63 4.06
N GLU A 355 -1.27 11.51 3.57
CA GLU A 355 -0.28 12.60 3.54
C GLU A 355 -0.70 13.79 2.67
N PHE A 356 -1.42 13.57 1.58
CA PHE A 356 -1.91 14.66 0.74
C PHE A 356 -2.90 15.59 1.47
N SER A 357 -3.55 15.11 2.52
CA SER A 357 -4.44 15.93 3.34
C SER A 357 -3.69 17.01 4.12
N PHE A 358 -2.42 16.77 4.47
CA PHE A 358 -1.59 17.81 5.09
C PHE A 358 -1.21 18.89 4.08
N LEU A 359 -0.80 18.49 2.88
CA LEU A 359 -0.46 19.42 1.80
C LEU A 359 -1.66 20.28 1.42
N LEU A 360 -2.79 19.64 1.11
CA LEU A 360 -4.03 20.33 0.77
C LEU A 360 -4.53 21.19 1.94
N GLY A 361 -4.44 20.67 3.17
CA GLY A 361 -4.81 21.40 4.39
C GLY A 361 -3.99 22.67 4.57
N LYS A 362 -2.66 22.60 4.32
CA LYS A 362 -1.78 23.78 4.35
C LYS A 362 -2.19 24.79 3.29
N ILE A 363 -2.44 24.37 2.06
CA ILE A 363 -2.93 25.24 0.99
C ILE A 363 -4.28 25.86 1.37
N GLY A 364 -5.22 25.07 1.91
CA GLY A 364 -6.53 25.58 2.36
C GLY A 364 -6.44 26.59 3.50
N TYR A 365 -5.49 26.41 4.42
CA TYR A 365 -5.18 27.38 5.46
C TYR A 365 -4.57 28.67 4.87
N ASP A 366 -3.56 28.54 4.02
CA ASP A 366 -2.87 29.70 3.40
C ASP A 366 -3.78 30.50 2.46
N THR A 367 -4.76 29.86 1.82
CA THR A 367 -5.78 30.52 0.97
C THR A 367 -7.01 31.01 1.74
N GLY A 368 -7.07 30.81 3.06
CA GLY A 368 -8.19 31.25 3.90
C GLY A 368 -9.49 30.43 3.78
N ILE A 369 -9.46 29.27 3.08
CA ILE A 369 -10.62 28.36 2.97
C ILE A 369 -10.92 27.72 4.32
N MET A 370 -9.88 27.45 5.12
CA MET A 370 -10.02 26.82 6.43
C MET A 370 -9.33 27.61 7.53
N SER A 371 -9.89 27.53 8.72
CA SER A 371 -9.35 28.17 9.92
C SER A 371 -8.12 27.42 10.45
N GLN A 372 -7.30 28.12 11.27
CA GLN A 372 -6.17 27.50 11.96
C GLN A 372 -6.62 26.33 12.87
N ALA A 373 -7.77 26.47 13.52
CA ALA A 373 -8.32 25.43 14.37
C ALA A 373 -8.67 24.18 13.56
N SER A 374 -9.32 24.33 12.42
CA SER A 374 -9.66 23.20 11.52
C SER A 374 -8.42 22.53 10.95
N PHE A 375 -7.38 23.29 10.61
CA PHE A 375 -6.09 22.75 10.20
C PHE A 375 -5.49 21.87 11.32
N GLN A 376 -5.48 22.36 12.56
CA GLN A 376 -4.98 21.58 13.71
C GLN A 376 -5.84 20.33 14.00
N TYR A 377 -7.17 20.38 13.80
CA TYR A 377 -8.02 19.20 13.91
C TYR A 377 -7.63 18.14 12.87
N ILE A 378 -7.50 18.50 11.59
CA ILE A 378 -7.13 17.56 10.53
C ILE A 378 -5.74 16.97 10.75
N VAL A 379 -4.75 17.80 11.10
CA VAL A 379 -3.39 17.33 11.39
C VAL A 379 -3.41 16.32 12.55
N SER A 380 -4.08 16.65 13.65
CA SER A 380 -4.14 15.79 14.83
C SER A 380 -4.83 14.46 14.52
N VAL A 381 -5.97 14.50 13.82
CA VAL A 381 -6.72 13.30 13.42
C VAL A 381 -5.92 12.44 12.45
N ALA A 382 -5.23 13.06 11.48
CA ALA A 382 -4.42 12.34 10.53
C ALA A 382 -3.25 11.61 11.22
N VAL A 383 -2.51 12.29 12.10
CA VAL A 383 -1.42 11.67 12.87
C VAL A 383 -1.95 10.49 13.72
N ILE A 384 -3.06 10.70 14.45
CA ILE A 384 -3.66 9.64 15.28
C ILE A 384 -4.10 8.45 14.42
N THR A 385 -4.78 8.69 13.30
CA THR A 385 -5.27 7.61 12.43
C THR A 385 -4.13 6.87 11.72
N ILE A 386 -3.06 7.56 11.33
CA ILE A 386 -1.85 6.94 10.77
C ILE A 386 -1.19 6.04 11.82
N ILE A 387 -1.02 6.53 13.06
CA ILE A 387 -0.44 5.73 14.15
C ILE A 387 -1.31 4.51 14.47
N ALA A 388 -2.63 4.63 14.42
CA ALA A 388 -3.55 3.53 14.69
C ALA A 388 -3.55 2.45 13.60
N THR A 389 -3.27 2.81 12.34
CA THR A 389 -3.40 1.92 11.17
C THR A 389 -2.58 0.63 11.26
N PRO A 390 -1.29 0.61 11.64
CA PRO A 390 -0.52 -0.61 11.78
C PRO A 390 -1.16 -1.58 12.80
N PHE A 391 -1.66 -1.07 13.92
CA PHE A 391 -2.31 -1.88 14.94
C PHE A 391 -3.62 -2.49 14.42
N LEU A 392 -4.41 -1.69 13.71
CA LEU A 392 -5.67 -2.16 13.12
C LEU A 392 -5.43 -3.20 12.03
N LEU A 393 -4.50 -2.95 11.09
CA LEU A 393 -4.17 -3.88 10.01
C LEU A 393 -3.52 -5.18 10.51
N ASN A 394 -2.69 -5.11 11.56
CA ASN A 394 -2.05 -6.29 12.12
C ASN A 394 -3.06 -7.24 12.77
N LYS A 395 -4.12 -6.70 13.38
CA LYS A 395 -5.17 -7.48 14.02
C LYS A 395 -6.45 -7.61 13.19
N ALA A 396 -6.44 -7.13 11.93
CA ALA A 396 -7.65 -7.07 11.11
C ALA A 396 -8.29 -8.44 10.88
N GLU A 397 -7.50 -9.49 10.71
CA GLU A 397 -8.01 -10.86 10.55
C GLU A 397 -8.66 -11.39 11.83
N ASP A 398 -8.03 -11.16 12.98
CA ASP A 398 -8.57 -11.55 14.28
C ASP A 398 -9.89 -10.81 14.57
N PHE A 399 -9.93 -9.51 14.24
CA PHE A 399 -11.15 -8.71 14.37
C PHE A 399 -12.26 -9.22 13.44
N TYR A 400 -11.93 -9.55 12.20
CA TYR A 400 -12.91 -10.13 11.27
C TYR A 400 -13.51 -11.43 11.83
N VAL A 401 -12.67 -12.36 12.28
CA VAL A 401 -13.12 -13.63 12.87
C VAL A 401 -13.95 -13.39 14.13
N GLY A 402 -13.50 -12.48 15.00
CA GLY A 402 -14.21 -12.11 16.22
C GLY A 402 -15.60 -11.53 15.96
N ILE A 403 -15.68 -10.55 15.03
CA ILE A 403 -16.94 -9.89 14.64
C ILE A 403 -17.89 -10.89 13.97
N ARG A 404 -17.37 -11.75 13.10
CA ARG A 404 -18.16 -12.80 12.43
C ARG A 404 -18.76 -13.79 13.44
N LYS A 405 -17.96 -14.25 14.41
CA LYS A 405 -18.45 -15.14 15.48
C LYS A 405 -19.47 -14.44 16.39
N PHE A 406 -19.20 -13.20 16.76
CA PHE A 406 -20.11 -12.42 17.60
C PHE A 406 -21.45 -12.15 16.90
N SER A 407 -21.42 -11.71 15.62
CA SER A 407 -22.61 -11.43 14.83
C SER A 407 -23.41 -12.72 14.56
N LYS A 408 -22.77 -13.86 14.30
CA LYS A 408 -23.46 -15.16 14.16
C LYS A 408 -24.24 -15.50 15.43
N LYS A 409 -23.67 -15.21 16.63
CA LYS A 409 -24.28 -15.56 17.92
C LYS A 409 -25.34 -14.56 18.40
N ARG A 410 -25.10 -13.25 18.22
CA ARG A 410 -25.92 -12.18 18.82
C ARG A 410 -26.81 -11.42 17.84
N LEU A 411 -26.42 -11.34 16.57
CA LEU A 411 -27.08 -10.55 15.54
C LEU A 411 -27.28 -11.37 14.25
N PRO A 412 -28.05 -12.48 14.27
CA PRO A 412 -28.15 -13.40 13.12
C PRO A 412 -28.66 -12.74 11.84
N ARG A 413 -29.52 -11.70 11.95
CA ARG A 413 -29.97 -10.93 10.77
C ARG A 413 -28.82 -10.15 10.11
N VAL A 414 -27.97 -9.49 10.90
CA VAL A 414 -26.80 -8.75 10.44
C VAL A 414 -25.77 -9.73 9.85
N TYR A 415 -25.53 -10.85 10.51
CA TYR A 415 -24.69 -11.92 10.02
C TYR A 415 -25.15 -12.42 8.64
N ASN A 416 -26.43 -12.72 8.48
CA ASN A 416 -26.96 -13.20 7.20
C ASN A 416 -26.85 -12.16 6.08
N ILE A 417 -27.05 -10.87 6.39
CA ILE A 417 -26.94 -9.81 5.38
C ILE A 417 -25.47 -9.58 5.00
N LEU A 418 -24.57 -9.41 5.96
CA LEU A 418 -23.20 -8.97 5.70
C LEU A 418 -22.27 -10.11 5.30
N PHE A 419 -22.47 -11.31 5.82
CA PHE A 419 -21.52 -12.42 5.65
C PHE A 419 -22.09 -13.59 4.82
N VAL A 420 -23.40 -13.86 4.91
CA VAL A 420 -24.00 -15.00 4.19
C VAL A 420 -24.54 -14.57 2.84
N ARG A 421 -25.41 -13.58 2.80
CA ARG A 421 -26.08 -13.18 1.56
C ARG A 421 -25.12 -12.70 0.48
N PHE A 422 -24.06 -11.98 0.86
CA PHE A 422 -23.04 -11.54 -0.09
C PHE A 422 -22.08 -12.67 -0.46
N ASP A 423 -21.65 -13.50 0.48
CA ASP A 423 -20.74 -14.61 0.20
C ASP A 423 -21.46 -15.76 -0.49
N ASP A 424 -22.67 -16.15 -0.10
CA ASP A 424 -23.47 -17.20 -0.74
C ASP A 424 -23.99 -16.82 -2.12
N SER A 425 -24.32 -15.55 -2.36
CA SER A 425 -24.71 -15.10 -3.71
C SER A 425 -23.60 -15.26 -4.75
N LEU A 426 -22.37 -15.43 -4.26
CA LEU A 426 -21.15 -15.64 -5.04
C LEU A 426 -20.70 -17.11 -5.02
N ALA A 427 -21.18 -17.90 -4.06
CA ALA A 427 -20.90 -19.34 -3.96
C ALA A 427 -21.72 -20.11 -5.00
N TYR A 428 -21.16 -20.26 -6.19
CA TYR A 428 -21.74 -21.12 -7.21
C TYR A 428 -20.91 -22.39 -7.31
N ALA A 429 -21.36 -23.40 -6.60
CA ALA A 429 -21.07 -24.78 -6.99
C ALA A 429 -22.42 -25.47 -7.19
N PRO A 430 -22.67 -26.17 -8.30
CA PRO A 430 -23.80 -27.05 -8.35
C PRO A 430 -23.61 -28.08 -7.26
N LYS A 431 -24.39 -27.98 -6.18
CA LYS A 431 -24.29 -28.84 -4.96
C LYS A 431 -24.37 -30.34 -5.29
N ARG A 432 -24.81 -30.72 -6.49
CA ARG A 432 -24.91 -32.10 -6.97
C ARG A 432 -23.59 -32.69 -7.47
N ASP A 433 -22.73 -31.91 -8.13
CA ASP A 433 -21.52 -32.44 -8.75
C ASP A 433 -20.35 -32.60 -7.79
N LEU A 434 -20.34 -31.83 -6.68
CA LEU A 434 -19.25 -31.86 -5.71
C LEU A 434 -19.35 -33.01 -4.68
N LYS A 435 -20.59 -33.43 -4.32
CA LYS A 435 -20.78 -34.52 -3.35
C LYS A 435 -20.31 -35.90 -3.84
N GLY A 436 -20.15 -36.07 -5.13
CA GLY A 436 -19.68 -37.32 -5.76
C GLY A 436 -18.17 -37.37 -6.03
N MET A 437 -17.41 -36.31 -5.75
CA MET A 437 -15.97 -36.29 -5.99
C MET A 437 -15.21 -36.99 -4.87
N GLU A 438 -14.46 -37.99 -5.23
CA GLU A 438 -13.56 -38.75 -4.35
C GLU A 438 -12.17 -38.82 -4.96
N ASN A 439 -11.15 -38.93 -4.13
CA ASN A 439 -9.74 -39.01 -4.54
C ASN A 439 -9.29 -37.83 -5.42
N HIS A 440 -9.87 -36.66 -5.19
CA HIS A 440 -9.62 -35.42 -5.93
C HIS A 440 -8.61 -34.52 -5.22
N VAL A 441 -8.17 -33.47 -5.91
CA VAL A 441 -7.30 -32.41 -5.37
C VAL A 441 -8.15 -31.20 -4.96
N VAL A 442 -7.94 -30.70 -3.76
CA VAL A 442 -8.47 -29.38 -3.32
C VAL A 442 -7.35 -28.36 -3.48
N LEU A 443 -7.51 -27.45 -4.43
CA LEU A 443 -6.56 -26.37 -4.72
C LEU A 443 -7.05 -25.07 -4.12
N VAL A 444 -6.35 -24.55 -3.11
CA VAL A 444 -6.67 -23.27 -2.46
C VAL A 444 -5.77 -22.18 -3.01
N GLY A 445 -6.39 -21.18 -3.62
CA GLY A 445 -5.72 -20.06 -4.28
C GLY A 445 -5.50 -20.29 -5.79
N TYR A 446 -6.14 -19.43 -6.61
CA TYR A 446 -6.02 -19.47 -8.08
C TYR A 446 -5.25 -18.24 -8.62
N GLY A 447 -4.21 -17.84 -7.91
CA GLY A 447 -3.23 -16.84 -8.34
C GLY A 447 -2.24 -17.37 -9.38
N ARG A 448 -1.06 -16.75 -9.51
CA ARG A 448 -0.01 -17.18 -10.47
C ARG A 448 0.38 -18.64 -10.30
N VAL A 449 0.73 -19.05 -9.07
CA VAL A 449 1.14 -20.42 -8.76
C VAL A 449 -0.03 -21.39 -8.94
N GLY A 450 -1.20 -21.10 -8.38
CA GLY A 450 -2.36 -21.97 -8.48
C GLY A 450 -2.83 -22.23 -9.92
N ARG A 451 -2.73 -21.23 -10.82
CA ARG A 451 -3.01 -21.42 -12.25
C ARG A 451 -2.06 -22.39 -12.92
N SER A 452 -0.78 -22.36 -12.56
CA SER A 452 0.22 -23.31 -13.10
C SER A 452 -0.05 -24.72 -12.59
N VAL A 453 -0.38 -24.87 -11.31
CA VAL A 453 -0.78 -26.15 -10.71
C VAL A 453 -2.05 -26.68 -11.37
N ALA A 454 -3.07 -25.84 -11.56
CA ALA A 454 -4.30 -26.25 -12.24
C ALA A 454 -4.07 -26.74 -13.67
N ARG A 455 -3.18 -26.09 -14.43
CA ARG A 455 -2.79 -26.56 -15.78
C ARG A 455 -2.12 -27.94 -15.74
N ALA A 456 -1.28 -28.20 -14.73
CA ALA A 456 -0.66 -29.51 -14.57
C ALA A 456 -1.70 -30.59 -14.21
N LEU A 457 -2.70 -30.22 -13.39
CA LEU A 457 -3.82 -31.14 -13.08
C LEU A 457 -4.73 -31.37 -14.29
N ASP A 458 -5.01 -30.35 -15.10
CA ASP A 458 -5.73 -30.46 -16.37
C ASP A 458 -4.97 -31.41 -17.33
N PHE A 459 -3.64 -31.25 -17.45
CA PHE A 459 -2.81 -32.08 -18.31
C PHE A 459 -2.78 -33.56 -17.87
N SER A 460 -2.83 -33.80 -16.56
CA SER A 460 -2.82 -35.16 -16.00
C SER A 460 -4.22 -35.79 -15.84
N ASP A 461 -5.27 -35.11 -16.32
CA ASP A 461 -6.68 -35.50 -16.20
C ASP A 461 -7.14 -35.82 -14.77
N HIS A 462 -6.50 -35.15 -13.78
CA HIS A 462 -6.85 -35.29 -12.37
C HIS A 462 -8.02 -34.41 -12.00
N LYS A 463 -9.02 -34.97 -11.33
CA LYS A 463 -10.15 -34.21 -10.80
C LYS A 463 -9.69 -33.27 -9.70
N TYR A 464 -10.04 -31.99 -9.80
CA TYR A 464 -9.73 -31.00 -8.77
C TYR A 464 -10.86 -30.00 -8.58
N ILE A 465 -10.86 -29.39 -7.40
CA ILE A 465 -11.76 -28.29 -7.03
C ILE A 465 -10.90 -27.09 -6.63
N VAL A 466 -11.23 -25.92 -7.13
CA VAL A 466 -10.55 -24.67 -6.77
C VAL A 466 -11.35 -23.92 -5.71
N VAL A 467 -10.69 -23.54 -4.63
CA VAL A 467 -11.24 -22.64 -3.60
C VAL A 467 -10.49 -21.31 -3.67
N ASP A 468 -11.20 -20.20 -3.91
CA ASP A 468 -10.59 -18.87 -4.00
C ASP A 468 -11.53 -17.77 -3.53
N LEU A 469 -10.96 -16.65 -3.08
CA LEU A 469 -11.67 -15.43 -2.68
C LEU A 469 -11.86 -14.44 -3.85
N SER A 470 -11.34 -14.75 -5.03
CA SER A 470 -11.41 -13.93 -6.23
C SER A 470 -12.57 -14.38 -7.13
N TYR A 471 -13.65 -13.60 -7.11
CA TYR A 471 -14.77 -13.85 -8.02
C TYR A 471 -14.36 -13.83 -9.50
N GLY A 472 -13.45 -12.95 -9.89
CA GLY A 472 -12.93 -12.88 -11.26
C GLY A 472 -12.22 -14.15 -11.70
N ALA A 473 -11.38 -14.72 -10.83
CA ALA A 473 -10.69 -15.98 -11.08
C ALA A 473 -11.69 -17.15 -11.22
N LEU A 474 -12.67 -17.20 -10.35
CA LEU A 474 -13.66 -18.27 -10.35
C LEU A 474 -14.62 -18.17 -11.54
N ARG A 475 -14.97 -16.96 -12.00
CA ARG A 475 -15.75 -16.76 -13.22
C ARG A 475 -15.05 -17.34 -14.45
N PHE A 476 -13.73 -17.17 -14.53
CA PHE A 476 -12.92 -17.77 -15.60
C PHE A 476 -12.95 -19.31 -15.55
N LEU A 477 -12.80 -19.89 -14.36
CA LEU A 477 -12.86 -21.35 -14.16
C LEU A 477 -14.26 -21.92 -14.52
N ARG A 478 -15.30 -21.19 -14.14
CA ARG A 478 -16.69 -21.56 -14.46
C ARG A 478 -16.92 -21.68 -15.97
N ASN A 479 -16.42 -20.72 -16.73
CA ASN A 479 -16.55 -20.75 -18.20
C ASN A 479 -15.81 -21.92 -18.83
N ARG A 480 -14.87 -22.55 -18.11
CA ARG A 480 -14.11 -23.74 -18.50
C ARG A 480 -14.68 -25.04 -17.94
N GLY A 481 -15.79 -24.98 -17.21
CA GLY A 481 -16.39 -26.15 -16.57
C GLY A 481 -15.62 -26.71 -15.36
N VAL A 482 -14.62 -25.98 -14.84
CA VAL A 482 -13.84 -26.43 -13.70
C VAL A 482 -14.62 -26.21 -12.41
N PRO A 483 -14.81 -27.24 -11.55
CA PRO A 483 -15.43 -27.13 -10.25
C PRO A 483 -14.72 -26.08 -9.37
N ASN A 484 -15.47 -25.15 -8.80
CA ASN A 484 -14.88 -24.10 -8.00
C ASN A 484 -15.85 -23.63 -6.90
N ILE A 485 -15.25 -23.17 -5.79
CA ILE A 485 -15.95 -22.64 -4.62
C ILE A 485 -15.43 -21.24 -4.34
N PHE A 486 -16.33 -20.28 -4.28
CA PHE A 486 -16.03 -18.95 -3.79
C PHE A 486 -16.13 -18.97 -2.26
N GLY A 487 -15.02 -18.79 -1.56
CA GLY A 487 -15.02 -18.82 -0.11
C GLY A 487 -13.62 -18.81 0.49
N ASP A 488 -13.58 -18.56 1.81
CA ASP A 488 -12.34 -18.63 2.57
C ASP A 488 -12.09 -20.06 3.04
N ALA A 489 -10.98 -20.64 2.63
CA ALA A 489 -10.59 -22.00 3.05
C ALA A 489 -10.29 -22.11 4.58
N THR A 490 -10.18 -20.98 5.29
CA THR A 490 -10.15 -20.99 6.76
C THR A 490 -11.51 -21.33 7.39
N ASP A 491 -12.57 -21.41 6.60
CA ASP A 491 -13.91 -21.78 7.04
C ASP A 491 -14.13 -23.29 6.86
N ALA A 492 -14.53 -23.96 7.93
CA ALA A 492 -14.77 -25.40 7.90
C ALA A 492 -15.85 -25.77 6.86
N GLU A 493 -16.90 -24.97 6.76
CA GLU A 493 -18.01 -25.17 5.83
C GLU A 493 -17.52 -25.15 4.36
N VAL A 494 -16.53 -24.29 4.04
CA VAL A 494 -15.93 -24.18 2.69
C VAL A 494 -15.10 -25.43 2.37
N LEU A 495 -14.31 -25.93 3.32
CA LEU A 495 -13.55 -27.17 3.13
C LEU A 495 -14.47 -28.41 3.05
N GLU A 496 -15.54 -28.44 3.81
CA GLU A 496 -16.58 -29.48 3.72
C GLU A 496 -17.30 -29.43 2.36
N LEU A 497 -17.64 -28.24 1.85
CA LEU A 497 -18.17 -28.07 0.50
C LEU A 497 -17.20 -28.56 -0.58
N ALA A 498 -15.87 -28.36 -0.37
CA ALA A 498 -14.84 -28.89 -1.23
C ALA A 498 -14.64 -30.42 -1.08
N ASN A 499 -15.45 -31.06 -0.25
CA ASN A 499 -15.38 -32.48 0.08
C ASN A 499 -13.98 -32.94 0.53
N ILE A 500 -13.32 -32.11 1.37
CA ILE A 500 -11.97 -32.37 1.89
C ILE A 500 -11.85 -33.72 2.57
N GLY A 501 -12.95 -34.22 3.17
CA GLY A 501 -13.03 -35.52 3.82
C GLY A 501 -12.69 -36.68 2.90
N LYS A 502 -12.90 -36.55 1.59
CA LYS A 502 -12.61 -37.56 0.55
C LYS A 502 -11.52 -37.13 -0.43
N ALA A 503 -10.87 -36.00 -0.21
CA ALA A 503 -9.79 -35.50 -1.03
C ALA A 503 -8.48 -36.29 -0.79
N ALA A 504 -7.72 -36.54 -1.84
CA ALA A 504 -6.42 -37.15 -1.74
C ALA A 504 -5.33 -36.15 -1.37
N VAL A 505 -5.43 -34.93 -1.92
CA VAL A 505 -4.41 -33.89 -1.78
C VAL A 505 -5.07 -32.54 -1.53
N LEU A 506 -4.50 -31.77 -0.60
CA LEU A 506 -4.76 -30.36 -0.38
C LEU A 506 -3.53 -29.57 -0.84
N ILE A 507 -3.72 -28.66 -1.80
CA ILE A 507 -2.66 -27.78 -2.29
C ILE A 507 -2.98 -26.34 -1.88
N LEU A 508 -2.09 -25.74 -1.08
CA LEU A 508 -2.19 -24.35 -0.63
C LEU A 508 -1.25 -23.47 -1.47
N ALA A 509 -1.78 -22.87 -2.54
CA ALA A 509 -1.03 -22.03 -3.48
C ALA A 509 -1.11 -20.53 -3.14
N LYS A 510 -1.73 -20.16 -2.01
CA LYS A 510 -1.86 -18.78 -1.52
C LYS A 510 -0.71 -18.44 -0.56
N PRO A 511 -0.30 -17.16 -0.46
CA PRO A 511 0.61 -16.71 0.61
C PRO A 511 -0.12 -16.64 1.96
N GLY A 512 0.64 -16.58 3.06
CA GLY A 512 0.13 -16.36 4.40
C GLY A 512 0.34 -17.55 5.34
N ARG A 513 1.41 -17.47 6.17
CA ARG A 513 1.81 -18.53 7.11
C ARG A 513 0.68 -18.96 8.04
N HIS A 514 0.14 -18.02 8.82
CA HIS A 514 -0.86 -18.34 9.86
C HIS A 514 -2.15 -18.92 9.29
N GLU A 515 -2.60 -18.39 8.14
CA GLU A 515 -3.79 -18.92 7.48
C GLU A 515 -3.56 -20.34 6.97
N ASN A 516 -2.42 -20.58 6.30
CA ASN A 516 -2.08 -21.89 5.78
C ASN A 516 -1.94 -22.92 6.91
N GLU A 517 -1.27 -22.58 8.02
CA GLU A 517 -1.21 -23.43 9.21
C GLU A 517 -2.61 -23.74 9.77
N TYR A 518 -3.50 -22.76 9.79
CA TYR A 518 -4.87 -22.95 10.25
C TYR A 518 -5.66 -23.89 9.32
N ILE A 519 -5.58 -23.66 8.01
CA ILE A 519 -6.21 -24.51 6.99
C ILE A 519 -5.71 -25.95 7.10
N ILE A 520 -4.40 -26.16 7.27
CA ILE A 520 -3.80 -27.49 7.43
C ILE A 520 -4.35 -28.19 8.66
N ARG A 521 -4.39 -27.51 9.81
CA ARG A 521 -4.97 -28.09 11.04
C ARG A 521 -6.44 -28.44 10.87
N LEU A 522 -7.21 -27.58 10.21
CA LEU A 522 -8.62 -27.79 9.97
C LEU A 522 -8.87 -28.96 9.02
N ALA A 523 -8.13 -29.03 7.91
CA ALA A 523 -8.22 -30.09 6.92
C ALA A 523 -7.85 -31.46 7.53
N ARG A 524 -6.76 -31.53 8.32
CA ARG A 524 -6.34 -32.76 9.00
C ARG A 524 -7.31 -33.21 10.08
N ARG A 525 -8.08 -32.29 10.68
CA ARG A 525 -9.16 -32.64 11.61
C ARG A 525 -10.31 -33.36 10.90
N ILE A 526 -10.62 -32.95 9.66
CA ILE A 526 -11.70 -33.55 8.86
C ILE A 526 -11.20 -34.80 8.12
N ASN A 527 -9.99 -34.76 7.58
CA ASN A 527 -9.35 -35.86 6.86
C ASN A 527 -7.89 -36.01 7.34
N PRO A 528 -7.61 -36.90 8.31
CA PRO A 528 -6.26 -37.12 8.82
C PRO A 528 -5.25 -37.62 7.77
N ASN A 529 -5.73 -38.25 6.70
CA ASN A 529 -4.90 -38.87 5.66
C ASN A 529 -4.63 -37.94 4.47
N VAL A 530 -5.17 -36.72 4.46
CA VAL A 530 -4.97 -35.79 3.34
C VAL A 530 -3.49 -35.41 3.21
N LYS A 531 -2.94 -35.59 2.02
CA LYS A 531 -1.58 -35.14 1.68
C LYS A 531 -1.62 -33.62 1.47
N VAL A 532 -0.68 -32.92 2.09
CA VAL A 532 -0.64 -31.46 2.00
C VAL A 532 0.59 -31.02 1.23
N ILE A 533 0.39 -30.16 0.23
CA ILE A 533 1.42 -29.39 -0.46
C ILE A 533 1.18 -27.92 -0.15
N VAL A 534 2.18 -27.23 0.37
CA VAL A 534 2.04 -25.82 0.75
C VAL A 534 3.13 -24.96 0.13
N ARG A 535 2.73 -23.80 -0.34
CA ARG A 535 3.65 -22.73 -0.74
C ARG A 535 4.15 -22.00 0.49
N ALA A 536 5.47 -21.84 0.61
CA ALA A 536 6.13 -20.93 1.54
C ALA A 536 6.69 -19.73 0.78
N HIS A 537 6.79 -18.57 1.44
CA HIS A 537 7.35 -17.35 0.87
C HIS A 537 8.78 -17.08 1.37
N SER A 538 9.18 -17.70 2.46
CA SER A 538 10.51 -17.58 3.05
C SER A 538 10.91 -18.89 3.71
N GLU A 539 12.22 -19.04 3.92
CA GLU A 539 12.83 -20.17 4.62
C GLU A 539 12.25 -20.36 6.03
N GLU A 540 12.02 -19.27 6.75
CA GLU A 540 11.40 -19.31 8.08
C GLU A 540 9.96 -19.86 8.04
N GLU A 541 9.19 -19.46 7.02
CA GLU A 541 7.83 -19.98 6.81
C GLU A 541 7.86 -21.46 6.46
N ALA A 542 8.78 -21.88 5.59
CA ALA A 542 8.95 -23.27 5.19
C ALA A 542 9.32 -24.16 6.37
N ALA A 543 10.30 -23.75 7.18
CA ALA A 543 10.69 -24.43 8.40
C ALA A 543 9.50 -24.65 9.35
N SER A 544 8.65 -23.63 9.51
CA SER A 544 7.43 -23.70 10.33
C SER A 544 6.46 -24.79 9.82
N PHE A 545 6.24 -24.89 8.51
CA PHE A 545 5.36 -25.92 7.95
C PHE A 545 5.94 -27.33 8.12
N VAL A 546 7.25 -27.48 7.97
CA VAL A 546 7.94 -28.77 8.20
C VAL A 546 7.81 -29.20 9.66
N VAL A 547 8.05 -28.30 10.62
CA VAL A 547 7.81 -28.54 12.05
C VAL A 547 6.33 -28.90 12.31
N GLY A 548 5.39 -28.29 11.57
CA GLY A 548 3.96 -28.62 11.56
C GLY A 548 3.64 -29.97 10.88
N GLY A 549 4.64 -30.76 10.46
CA GLY A 549 4.49 -32.10 9.87
C GLY A 549 4.03 -32.09 8.42
N VAL A 550 4.26 -31.00 7.66
CA VAL A 550 4.02 -30.97 6.22
C VAL A 550 5.25 -31.50 5.48
N LYS A 551 5.08 -32.52 4.66
CA LYS A 551 6.18 -33.14 3.91
C LYS A 551 6.56 -32.41 2.62
N PHE A 552 5.60 -31.73 2.00
CA PHE A 552 5.79 -31.09 0.70
C PHE A 552 5.61 -29.57 0.87
N VAL A 553 6.71 -28.89 1.08
CA VAL A 553 6.78 -27.44 1.13
C VAL A 553 7.52 -26.95 -0.11
N VAL A 554 6.98 -25.97 -0.80
CA VAL A 554 7.55 -25.40 -2.04
C VAL A 554 7.76 -23.91 -1.84
N GLU A 555 8.99 -23.49 -2.04
CA GLU A 555 9.37 -22.07 -2.13
C GLU A 555 9.58 -21.71 -3.61
N PRO A 556 8.65 -21.00 -4.24
CA PRO A 556 8.75 -20.69 -5.67
C PRO A 556 10.00 -19.89 -6.03
N GLU A 557 10.45 -19.01 -5.13
CA GLU A 557 11.65 -18.19 -5.30
C GLU A 557 12.93 -19.06 -5.29
N PHE A 558 13.00 -20.03 -4.39
CA PHE A 558 14.10 -20.99 -4.35
C PHE A 558 14.09 -21.90 -5.58
N GLU A 559 12.95 -22.48 -5.95
CA GLU A 559 12.85 -23.33 -7.13
C GLU A 559 13.16 -22.56 -8.43
N ALA A 560 12.79 -21.27 -8.50
CA ALA A 560 13.19 -20.41 -9.60
C ALA A 560 14.73 -20.21 -9.63
N SER A 561 15.39 -20.06 -8.48
CA SER A 561 16.85 -19.94 -8.38
C SER A 561 17.56 -21.22 -8.82
N VAL A 562 17.03 -22.37 -8.43
CA VAL A 562 17.52 -23.69 -8.87
C VAL A 562 17.42 -23.84 -10.39
N GLN A 563 16.29 -23.42 -10.97
CA GLN A 563 16.10 -23.46 -12.42
C GLN A 563 17.05 -22.48 -13.15
N MET A 564 17.31 -21.31 -12.58
CA MET A 564 18.29 -20.36 -13.13
C MET A 564 19.71 -20.94 -13.07
N ALA A 565 20.10 -21.59 -11.97
CA ALA A 565 21.39 -22.26 -11.83
C ALA A 565 21.55 -23.37 -12.87
N GLU A 566 20.51 -24.18 -13.09
CA GLU A 566 20.48 -25.19 -14.15
C GLU A 566 20.75 -24.60 -15.53
N LYS A 567 20.03 -23.52 -15.88
CA LYS A 567 20.22 -22.83 -17.18
C LYS A 567 21.60 -22.20 -17.31
N ALA A 568 22.14 -21.63 -16.24
CA ALA A 568 23.49 -21.06 -16.24
C ALA A 568 24.55 -22.16 -16.52
N LEU A 569 24.45 -23.32 -15.85
CA LEU A 569 25.38 -24.42 -16.06
C LEU A 569 25.24 -25.00 -17.48
N GLN A 570 24.02 -25.12 -18.02
CA GLN A 570 23.80 -25.53 -19.40
C GLN A 570 24.47 -24.58 -20.41
N VAL A 571 24.33 -23.25 -20.22
CA VAL A 571 24.97 -22.23 -21.07
C VAL A 571 26.50 -22.28 -20.98
N LEU A 572 27.02 -22.64 -19.80
CA LEU A 572 28.45 -22.85 -19.57
C LEU A 572 28.98 -24.20 -20.07
N ASN A 573 28.14 -25.00 -20.73
CA ASN A 573 28.45 -26.32 -21.30
C ASN A 573 28.92 -27.36 -20.26
N PHE A 574 28.41 -27.32 -19.05
CA PHE A 574 28.58 -28.41 -18.11
C PHE A 574 27.77 -29.63 -18.58
N ASP A 575 28.24 -30.81 -18.27
CA ASP A 575 27.54 -32.06 -18.60
C ASP A 575 26.28 -32.23 -17.72
N ASP A 576 25.26 -32.88 -18.28
CA ASP A 576 23.96 -33.05 -17.60
C ASP A 576 24.07 -33.79 -16.27
N ILE A 577 25.05 -34.71 -16.12
CA ILE A 577 25.28 -35.48 -14.87
C ILE A 577 25.76 -34.52 -13.76
N SER A 578 26.77 -33.70 -14.05
CA SER A 578 27.30 -32.71 -13.11
C SER A 578 26.24 -31.70 -12.72
N ILE A 579 25.39 -31.26 -13.66
CA ILE A 579 24.26 -30.35 -13.39
C ILE A 579 23.29 -31.01 -12.41
N VAL A 580 22.84 -32.23 -12.69
CA VAL A 580 21.89 -32.93 -11.82
C VAL A 580 22.45 -33.16 -10.42
N GLU A 581 23.75 -33.54 -10.32
CA GLU A 581 24.41 -33.69 -9.03
C GLU A 581 24.46 -32.39 -8.24
N PHE A 582 24.87 -31.28 -8.86
CA PHE A 582 24.89 -29.96 -8.22
C PHE A 582 23.51 -29.55 -7.73
N LEU A 583 22.48 -29.65 -8.59
CA LEU A 583 21.11 -29.25 -8.22
C LEU A 583 20.54 -30.15 -7.12
N SER A 584 20.90 -31.42 -7.07
CA SER A 584 20.49 -32.31 -5.98
C SER A 584 21.16 -31.94 -4.65
N ARG A 585 22.43 -31.53 -4.66
CA ARG A 585 23.14 -30.99 -3.48
C ARG A 585 22.50 -29.69 -3.03
N LEU A 586 22.26 -28.75 -3.94
CA LEU A 586 21.63 -27.45 -3.63
C LEU A 586 20.25 -27.64 -2.96
N ARG A 587 19.42 -28.54 -3.46
CA ARG A 587 18.14 -28.89 -2.85
C ARG A 587 18.28 -29.59 -1.49
N ASN A 588 19.31 -30.37 -1.29
CA ASN A 588 19.54 -31.05 -0.02
C ASN A 588 20.08 -30.09 1.05
N GLU A 589 20.92 -29.14 0.69
CA GLU A 589 21.42 -28.08 1.58
C GLU A 589 20.30 -27.15 2.03
N HIS A 590 19.29 -26.96 1.19
CA HIS A 590 18.10 -26.13 1.47
C HIS A 590 16.94 -26.91 2.13
N ARG A 591 17.15 -28.17 2.52
CA ARG A 591 16.16 -28.97 3.27
C ARG A 591 16.22 -28.57 4.75
N TYR A 592 15.07 -28.16 5.27
CA TYR A 592 14.82 -27.72 6.65
C TYR A 592 14.88 -28.85 7.67
#